data_af8622bac8223fa28bb21333e0da9c40
#
_entry.id   af8622bac8223fa28bb21333e0da9c40
#
_cell.length_a   1.000
_cell.length_b   1.000
_cell.length_c   1.000
_cell.angle_alpha   90.00
_cell.angle_beta   90.00
_cell.angle_gamma   90.00
#
_symmetry.space_group_name_H-M   'P 1'
#
loop_
_entity.id
_entity.type
_entity.pdbx_description
1 polymer ?
#
loop_
_entity_poly.entity_id
_entity_poly.type
_entity_poly.pdbx_seq_one_letter_code
_entity_poly.pdbx_strand_id
1 'polypeptide(L)'
;MKFASLRTLLVIGGLIAVNVLSAFVFFRLDLTQEKRYTLSRATQSLLTDLPDAVHVDVYLTGDLPPAFKRLENAVRETLAEFQARAGNTITYRFIDPAAVTNVDEKNKLIETLQQRGLSPTNLFASEGGKRTEKLIFPGALVSYKGKETPVLLLKGNKTASKEDQLNQSYEGVEFQLASAIQKLTQTKENRRSVGLLYGHTQVPPSRFADLLASVQERYDLFFIDMTKPGPIAGLDAILVPKPDRPFSEDDLFKLDQFVVNGGRALFFVDGQRVDSVNNQGTYAQPLSLNLDDLFFRWGVRINRDVVKDFYCAAIPLNVGNLGDKPNVQLLPWRFYPLLNNFGTSGNPIVRNLDAMLGRFVSTLDTVRSAGIRKTPLLLTSPYTKILKTPALISYNEARQQPAPQTYNDGVHIVGCLLEGKFQSLFANRILPGDPRAAGFKAEGTASRVLVCSDGDLIVNDVDYKRNAPYPLGFDRFTRNTYANKDFALNAIDYLVDPNGVIAARTRTVTLRPLDKIRVDAHRTGWQLLNILGPLAVVGLVGGVWQLVRRQRYGR
;
A
#
# COMPACT_ATOMS: atom_id res chain seq x y z
N MET A 1 -69.77 -11.03 8.87
CA MET A 1 -68.65 -10.74 9.81
C MET A 1 -67.58 -11.83 9.90
N LYS A 2 -67.87 -13.13 9.78
CA LYS A 2 -66.83 -14.23 9.93
C LYS A 2 -65.75 -14.25 8.85
N PHE A 3 -65.99 -13.82 7.60
CA PHE A 3 -64.99 -13.80 6.52
C PHE A 3 -63.97 -12.65 6.64
N ALA A 4 -64.33 -11.53 7.28
CA ALA A 4 -63.39 -10.43 7.52
C ALA A 4 -62.35 -10.81 8.59
N SER A 5 -62.76 -11.55 9.63
CA SER A 5 -61.85 -12.00 10.70
C SER A 5 -60.83 -13.04 10.23
N LEU A 6 -61.18 -13.94 9.32
CA LEU A 6 -60.29 -14.95 8.77
C LEU A 6 -59.19 -14.31 7.87
N ARG A 7 -59.59 -13.32 7.03
CA ARG A 7 -58.63 -12.55 6.21
C ARG A 7 -57.65 -11.73 7.07
N THR A 8 -58.13 -11.12 8.14
CA THR A 8 -57.32 -10.37 9.07
C THR A 8 -56.32 -11.30 9.81
N LEU A 9 -56.77 -12.46 10.24
CA LEU A 9 -55.93 -13.49 10.86
C LEU A 9 -54.81 -13.99 9.90
N LEU A 10 -55.15 -14.23 8.63
CA LEU A 10 -54.21 -14.65 7.60
C LEU A 10 -53.15 -13.55 7.32
N VAL A 11 -53.54 -12.28 7.29
CA VAL A 11 -52.63 -11.14 7.12
C VAL A 11 -51.69 -11.01 8.33
N ILE A 12 -52.22 -11.10 9.54
CA ILE A 12 -51.42 -11.04 10.77
C ILE A 12 -50.48 -12.23 10.83
N GLY A 13 -50.92 -13.46 10.54
CA GLY A 13 -50.10 -14.66 10.46
C GLY A 13 -48.97 -14.53 9.41
N GLY A 14 -49.30 -13.99 8.24
CA GLY A 14 -48.34 -13.70 7.18
C GLY A 14 -47.28 -12.67 7.60
N LEU A 15 -47.68 -11.58 8.28
CA LEU A 15 -46.76 -10.58 8.80
C LEU A 15 -45.84 -11.16 9.89
N ILE A 16 -46.37 -12.00 10.78
CA ILE A 16 -45.59 -12.68 11.80
C ILE A 16 -44.58 -13.65 11.12
N ALA A 17 -45.04 -14.45 10.15
CA ALA A 17 -44.18 -15.36 9.41
C ALA A 17 -43.06 -14.63 8.65
N VAL A 18 -43.34 -13.48 8.01
CA VAL A 18 -42.33 -12.63 7.35
C VAL A 18 -41.35 -12.07 8.37
N ASN A 19 -41.81 -11.60 9.54
CA ASN A 19 -40.94 -11.12 10.60
C ASN A 19 -40.04 -12.23 11.17
N VAL A 20 -40.57 -13.43 11.39
CA VAL A 20 -39.81 -14.58 11.85
C VAL A 20 -38.80 -15.01 10.78
N LEU A 21 -39.21 -15.12 9.52
CA LEU A 21 -38.31 -15.43 8.40
C LEU A 21 -37.20 -14.37 8.25
N SER A 22 -37.53 -13.09 8.41
CA SER A 22 -36.54 -12.02 8.31
C SER A 22 -35.50 -12.03 9.45
N ALA A 23 -35.84 -12.62 10.59
CA ALA A 23 -34.90 -12.83 11.69
C ALA A 23 -33.86 -13.93 11.39
N PHE A 24 -34.21 -14.92 10.52
CA PHE A 24 -33.32 -16.01 10.12
C PHE A 24 -32.61 -15.78 8.78
N VAL A 25 -33.18 -14.93 7.90
CA VAL A 25 -32.60 -14.60 6.59
C VAL A 25 -32.07 -13.18 6.63
N PHE A 26 -30.83 -13.05 7.09
CA PHE A 26 -30.14 -11.77 7.07
C PHE A 26 -29.54 -11.53 5.68
N PHE A 27 -30.16 -10.65 4.90
CA PHE A 27 -29.69 -10.28 3.58
C PHE A 27 -29.33 -8.80 3.54
N ARG A 28 -28.06 -8.49 3.30
CA ARG A 28 -27.57 -7.12 3.13
C ARG A 28 -27.38 -6.80 1.67
N LEU A 29 -28.09 -5.82 1.15
CA LEU A 29 -27.89 -5.23 -0.18
C LEU A 29 -27.07 -3.95 -0.04
N ASP A 30 -25.89 -3.98 -0.61
CA ASP A 30 -25.09 -2.76 -0.75
C ASP A 30 -25.59 -1.99 -1.99
N LEU A 31 -26.37 -0.94 -1.74
CA LEU A 31 -26.91 -0.06 -2.77
C LEU A 31 -25.97 1.08 -3.14
N THR A 32 -24.77 1.13 -2.55
CA THR A 32 -23.78 2.16 -2.89
C THR A 32 -23.14 1.88 -4.24
N GLN A 33 -22.94 2.92 -5.04
CA GLN A 33 -22.33 2.80 -6.38
C GLN A 33 -20.93 2.16 -6.31
N GLU A 34 -20.20 2.42 -5.24
CA GLU A 34 -18.83 1.98 -5.01
C GLU A 34 -18.74 0.70 -4.17
N LYS A 35 -19.89 0.06 -3.86
CA LYS A 35 -19.98 -1.14 -3.01
C LYS A 35 -19.22 -0.99 -1.69
N ARG A 36 -19.46 0.10 -0.96
CA ARG A 36 -18.71 0.48 0.25
C ARG A 36 -18.79 -0.55 1.37
N TYR A 37 -19.87 -1.28 1.44
CA TYR A 37 -20.17 -2.25 2.49
C TYR A 37 -19.98 -3.70 2.04
N THR A 38 -19.46 -3.91 0.83
CA THR A 38 -19.21 -5.26 0.30
C THR A 38 -17.73 -5.59 0.44
N LEU A 39 -17.35 -6.53 1.29
CA LEU A 39 -15.96 -6.96 1.45
C LEU A 39 -15.40 -7.58 0.16
N SER A 40 -14.09 -7.48 -0.04
CA SER A 40 -13.40 -8.18 -1.13
C SER A 40 -13.56 -9.68 -0.99
N ARG A 41 -13.53 -10.42 -2.09
CA ARG A 41 -13.66 -11.89 -2.08
C ARG A 41 -12.60 -12.55 -1.21
N ALA A 42 -11.37 -12.06 -1.27
CA ALA A 42 -10.27 -12.56 -0.46
C ALA A 42 -10.51 -12.36 1.04
N THR A 43 -10.98 -11.18 1.44
CA THR A 43 -11.36 -10.91 2.83
C THR A 43 -12.52 -11.82 3.26
N GLN A 44 -13.53 -12.01 2.40
CA GLN A 44 -14.65 -12.91 2.71
C GLN A 44 -14.19 -14.36 2.93
N SER A 45 -13.30 -14.88 2.08
CA SER A 45 -12.73 -16.22 2.24
C SER A 45 -11.91 -16.33 3.52
N LEU A 46 -11.01 -15.35 3.77
CA LEU A 46 -10.22 -15.30 5.01
C LEU A 46 -11.10 -15.38 6.26
N LEU A 47 -12.21 -14.62 6.28
CA LEU A 47 -13.11 -14.55 7.43
C LEU A 47 -13.97 -15.83 7.60
N THR A 48 -14.33 -16.47 6.50
CA THR A 48 -15.10 -17.73 6.52
C THR A 48 -14.24 -18.88 7.03
N ASP A 49 -12.96 -18.88 6.69
CA ASP A 49 -12.02 -19.99 6.96
C ASP A 49 -11.22 -19.76 8.27
N LEU A 50 -11.66 -18.84 9.15
CA LEU A 50 -11.00 -18.59 10.42
C LEU A 50 -11.06 -19.81 11.33
N PRO A 51 -9.92 -20.39 11.75
CA PRO A 51 -9.90 -21.61 12.52
C PRO A 51 -10.19 -21.41 14.02
N ASP A 52 -10.10 -20.16 14.52
CA ASP A 52 -10.32 -19.83 15.93
C ASP A 52 -10.65 -18.34 16.12
N ALA A 53 -11.01 -17.95 17.35
CA ALA A 53 -11.44 -16.59 17.68
C ALA A 53 -10.34 -15.54 17.50
N VAL A 54 -10.69 -14.44 16.84
CA VAL A 54 -9.88 -13.22 16.68
C VAL A 54 -10.54 -12.11 17.47
N HIS A 55 -9.75 -11.37 18.25
CA HIS A 55 -10.22 -10.21 18.99
C HIS A 55 -9.55 -8.92 18.48
N VAL A 56 -10.34 -7.85 18.35
CA VAL A 56 -9.84 -6.55 17.85
C VAL A 56 -10.15 -5.44 18.85
N ASP A 57 -9.12 -4.86 19.45
CA ASP A 57 -9.20 -3.69 20.32
C ASP A 57 -8.92 -2.42 19.51
N VAL A 58 -9.92 -1.57 19.31
CA VAL A 58 -9.81 -0.32 18.55
C VAL A 58 -9.65 0.87 19.50
N TYR A 59 -8.54 1.62 19.36
CA TYR A 59 -8.23 2.77 20.21
C TYR A 59 -8.60 4.13 19.56
N LEU A 60 -9.11 4.09 18.35
CA LEU A 60 -9.66 5.27 17.67
C LEU A 60 -11.13 5.46 18.04
N THR A 61 -11.38 6.08 19.18
CA THR A 61 -12.73 6.38 19.67
C THR A 61 -12.71 7.53 20.69
N GLY A 62 -13.88 7.96 21.12
CA GLY A 62 -14.09 9.04 22.07
C GLY A 62 -14.58 10.32 21.38
N ASP A 63 -14.27 11.47 22.00
CA ASP A 63 -14.58 12.78 21.44
C ASP A 63 -13.57 13.13 20.36
N LEU A 64 -13.89 12.85 19.08
CA LEU A 64 -13.03 13.03 17.92
C LEU A 64 -13.55 14.15 17.01
N PRO A 65 -12.63 14.90 16.36
CA PRO A 65 -13.04 15.82 15.28
C PRO A 65 -13.82 15.09 14.18
N PRO A 66 -14.74 15.76 13.46
CA PRO A 66 -15.66 15.14 12.50
C PRO A 66 -14.98 14.23 11.47
N ALA A 67 -13.77 14.58 11.02
CA ALA A 67 -13.02 13.79 10.06
C ALA A 67 -12.53 12.46 10.66
N PHE A 68 -12.02 12.47 11.90
CA PHE A 68 -11.61 11.25 12.61
C PHE A 68 -12.81 10.41 13.08
N LYS A 69 -13.93 11.06 13.39
CA LYS A 69 -15.18 10.36 13.71
C LYS A 69 -15.70 9.57 12.52
N ARG A 70 -15.53 10.08 11.30
CA ARG A 70 -15.82 9.32 10.07
C ARG A 70 -14.91 8.10 9.93
N LEU A 71 -13.60 8.23 10.26
CA LEU A 71 -12.68 7.09 10.22
C LEU A 71 -13.07 6.04 11.27
N GLU A 72 -13.41 6.45 12.50
CA GLU A 72 -13.93 5.54 13.53
C GLU A 72 -15.18 4.79 13.02
N ASN A 73 -16.12 5.49 12.38
CA ASN A 73 -17.34 4.88 11.84
C ASN A 73 -16.99 3.87 10.73
N ALA A 74 -16.08 4.20 9.81
CA ALA A 74 -15.63 3.28 8.77
C ALA A 74 -15.00 2.00 9.36
N VAL A 75 -14.20 2.12 10.41
CA VAL A 75 -13.64 0.98 11.14
C VAL A 75 -14.74 0.14 11.78
N ARG A 76 -15.70 0.79 12.44
CA ARG A 76 -16.85 0.14 13.09
C ARG A 76 -17.70 -0.63 12.09
N GLU A 77 -18.02 -0.01 10.96
CA GLU A 77 -18.78 -0.62 9.86
C GLU A 77 -18.03 -1.81 9.26
N THR A 78 -16.72 -1.67 8.99
CA THR A 78 -15.91 -2.77 8.47
C THR A 78 -15.84 -3.94 9.45
N LEU A 79 -15.63 -3.70 10.75
CA LEU A 79 -15.62 -4.74 11.75
C LEU A 79 -17.00 -5.40 11.93
N ALA A 80 -18.08 -4.64 11.81
CA ALA A 80 -19.44 -5.20 11.80
C ALA A 80 -19.67 -6.13 10.60
N GLU A 81 -19.15 -5.78 9.40
CA GLU A 81 -19.17 -6.68 8.24
C GLU A 81 -18.30 -7.92 8.45
N PHE A 82 -17.12 -7.76 9.08
CA PHE A 82 -16.26 -8.89 9.42
C PHE A 82 -16.98 -9.85 10.37
N GLN A 83 -17.61 -9.32 11.42
CA GLN A 83 -18.38 -10.11 12.37
C GLN A 83 -19.61 -10.77 11.71
N ALA A 84 -20.32 -10.05 10.86
CA ALA A 84 -21.47 -10.62 10.12
C ALA A 84 -21.05 -11.81 9.21
N ARG A 85 -19.81 -11.78 8.67
CA ARG A 85 -19.29 -12.85 7.81
C ARG A 85 -18.68 -14.01 8.61
N ALA A 86 -17.91 -13.70 9.65
CA ALA A 86 -17.21 -14.67 10.48
C ALA A 86 -18.04 -15.21 11.66
N GLY A 87 -19.20 -14.59 11.94
CA GLY A 87 -20.01 -14.94 13.12
C GLY A 87 -19.28 -14.63 14.43
N ASN A 88 -19.36 -15.55 15.39
CA ASN A 88 -18.75 -15.36 16.73
C ASN A 88 -17.23 -15.52 16.74
N THR A 89 -16.59 -15.86 15.63
CA THR A 89 -15.13 -16.00 15.55
C THR A 89 -14.41 -14.64 15.49
N ILE A 90 -15.12 -13.53 15.23
CA ILE A 90 -14.57 -12.20 15.37
C ILE A 90 -15.34 -11.43 16.43
N THR A 91 -14.59 -10.90 17.38
CA THR A 91 -15.09 -9.98 18.40
C THR A 91 -14.28 -8.69 18.40
N TYR A 92 -14.93 -7.57 18.65
CA TYR A 92 -14.22 -6.28 18.71
C TYR A 92 -14.80 -5.37 19.77
N ARG A 93 -13.97 -4.46 20.28
CA ARG A 93 -14.38 -3.41 21.20
C ARG A 93 -13.63 -2.11 20.91
N PHE A 94 -14.26 -1.01 21.26
CA PHE A 94 -13.68 0.33 21.16
C PHE A 94 -13.30 0.81 22.55
N ILE A 95 -12.04 1.20 22.72
CA ILE A 95 -11.45 1.60 24.00
C ILE A 95 -10.96 3.03 23.86
N ASP A 96 -11.52 3.96 24.64
CA ASP A 96 -11.07 5.36 24.66
C ASP A 96 -9.93 5.52 25.69
N PRO A 97 -8.68 5.74 25.24
CA PRO A 97 -7.57 5.99 26.15
C PRO A 97 -7.72 7.29 26.95
N ALA A 98 -8.54 8.23 26.47
CA ALA A 98 -8.79 9.50 27.14
C ALA A 98 -9.79 9.37 28.31
N ALA A 99 -10.59 8.31 28.35
CA ALA A 99 -11.55 8.05 29.42
C ALA A 99 -10.88 7.67 30.75
N VAL A 100 -9.59 7.31 30.74
CA VAL A 100 -8.81 7.06 31.96
C VAL A 100 -8.55 8.37 32.68
N THR A 101 -9.16 8.55 33.86
CA THR A 101 -9.10 9.79 34.63
C THR A 101 -7.84 9.91 35.49
N ASN A 102 -7.27 8.76 35.94
CA ASN A 102 -6.03 8.72 36.68
C ASN A 102 -4.84 8.99 35.76
N VAL A 103 -4.04 10.01 36.09
CA VAL A 103 -2.90 10.46 35.25
C VAL A 103 -1.83 9.38 35.13
N ASP A 104 -1.51 8.67 36.18
CA ASP A 104 -0.47 7.63 36.19
C ASP A 104 -0.91 6.41 35.37
N GLU A 105 -2.16 5.99 35.51
CA GLU A 105 -2.74 4.90 34.72
C GLU A 105 -2.81 5.27 33.23
N LYS A 106 -3.16 6.52 32.94
CA LYS A 106 -3.17 7.03 31.57
C LYS A 106 -1.79 7.02 30.94
N ASN A 107 -0.77 7.51 31.65
CA ASN A 107 0.62 7.51 31.17
C ASN A 107 1.10 6.08 30.92
N LYS A 108 0.79 5.15 31.86
CA LYS A 108 1.12 3.74 31.74
C LYS A 108 0.44 3.07 30.54
N LEU A 109 -0.83 3.42 30.28
CA LEU A 109 -1.56 2.95 29.09
C LEU A 109 -0.90 3.47 27.81
N ILE A 110 -0.56 4.76 27.75
CA ILE A 110 0.13 5.38 26.61
C ILE A 110 1.45 4.67 26.32
N GLU A 111 2.29 4.47 27.33
CA GLU A 111 3.56 3.75 27.20
C GLU A 111 3.34 2.30 26.72
N THR A 112 2.36 1.61 27.29
CA THR A 112 2.01 0.24 26.88
C THR A 112 1.58 0.18 25.41
N LEU A 113 0.74 1.10 24.96
CA LEU A 113 0.29 1.16 23.57
C LEU A 113 1.45 1.45 22.61
N GLN A 114 2.37 2.35 23.01
CA GLN A 114 3.57 2.63 22.21
C GLN A 114 4.51 1.42 22.13
N GLN A 115 4.72 0.71 23.22
CA GLN A 115 5.52 -0.53 23.24
C GLN A 115 4.89 -1.63 22.38
N ARG A 116 3.56 -1.67 22.29
CA ARG A 116 2.80 -2.57 21.40
C ARG A 116 2.75 -2.10 19.93
N GLY A 117 3.43 -1.00 19.59
CA GLY A 117 3.56 -0.50 18.22
C GLY A 117 2.46 0.47 17.76
N LEU A 118 1.63 0.98 18.66
CA LEU A 118 0.66 2.03 18.34
C LEU A 118 1.25 3.41 18.62
N SER A 119 1.33 4.24 17.59
CA SER A 119 1.86 5.61 17.74
C SER A 119 0.74 6.61 18.03
N PRO A 120 0.89 7.48 19.05
CA PRO A 120 -0.05 8.55 19.29
C PRO A 120 0.04 9.64 18.21
N THR A 121 -1.07 10.35 18.01
CA THR A 121 -1.17 11.49 17.10
C THR A 121 -1.76 12.67 17.85
N ASN A 122 -1.08 13.83 17.82
CA ASN A 122 -1.58 15.05 18.41
C ASN A 122 -2.53 15.76 17.43
N LEU A 123 -3.76 15.96 17.86
CA LEU A 123 -4.75 16.74 17.14
C LEU A 123 -4.85 18.14 17.72
N PHE A 124 -4.80 19.14 16.86
CA PHE A 124 -5.06 20.51 17.23
C PHE A 124 -6.48 20.87 16.75
N ALA A 125 -7.40 21.01 17.70
CA ALA A 125 -8.75 21.49 17.44
C ALA A 125 -8.87 22.97 17.85
N SER A 126 -9.55 23.76 17.03
CA SER A 126 -9.91 25.15 17.38
C SER A 126 -11.41 25.20 17.58
N GLU A 127 -11.87 25.21 18.83
CA GLU A 127 -13.26 25.41 19.20
C GLU A 127 -13.41 26.71 19.96
N GLY A 128 -14.29 27.57 19.48
CA GLY A 128 -14.59 28.86 20.14
C GLY A 128 -13.40 29.79 20.34
N GLY A 129 -12.39 29.72 19.45
CA GLY A 129 -11.16 30.52 19.55
C GLY A 129 -10.12 29.99 20.52
N LYS A 130 -10.37 28.87 21.20
CA LYS A 130 -9.36 28.17 22.01
C LYS A 130 -8.73 27.02 21.21
N ARG A 131 -7.42 26.98 21.19
CA ARG A 131 -6.64 25.88 20.60
C ARG A 131 -6.48 24.79 21.65
N THR A 132 -7.17 23.66 21.47
CA THR A 132 -7.05 22.48 22.31
C THR A 132 -6.18 21.45 21.61
N GLU A 133 -5.20 20.90 22.34
CA GLU A 133 -4.40 19.77 21.90
C GLU A 133 -4.98 18.49 22.50
N LYS A 134 -5.24 17.50 21.65
CA LYS A 134 -5.77 16.21 22.07
C LYS A 134 -4.92 15.08 21.51
N LEU A 135 -4.47 14.20 22.38
CA LEU A 135 -3.74 12.99 22.00
C LEU A 135 -4.74 11.88 21.66
N ILE A 136 -4.63 11.33 20.44
CA ILE A 136 -5.42 10.18 20.01
C ILE A 136 -4.53 9.02 19.56
N PHE A 137 -5.06 7.80 19.57
CA PHE A 137 -4.41 6.60 19.03
C PHE A 137 -5.19 6.08 17.82
N PRO A 138 -4.83 6.50 16.59
CA PRO A 138 -5.53 6.06 15.39
C PRO A 138 -5.09 4.66 14.97
N GLY A 139 -5.40 3.66 15.80
CA GLY A 139 -4.96 2.29 15.60
C GLY A 139 -5.82 1.26 16.31
N ALA A 140 -5.54 0.00 16.02
CA ALA A 140 -6.16 -1.16 16.66
C ALA A 140 -5.10 -2.23 16.97
N LEU A 141 -5.39 -3.10 17.93
CA LEU A 141 -4.62 -4.32 18.21
C LEU A 141 -5.47 -5.51 17.80
N VAL A 142 -4.93 -6.36 16.93
CA VAL A 142 -5.55 -7.63 16.56
C VAL A 142 -4.86 -8.74 17.34
N SER A 143 -5.64 -9.56 18.02
CA SER A 143 -5.15 -10.64 18.90
C SER A 143 -5.69 -11.98 18.41
N TYR A 144 -4.82 -12.99 18.37
CA TYR A 144 -5.14 -14.36 17.99
C TYR A 144 -4.22 -15.34 18.74
N LYS A 145 -4.79 -16.28 19.51
CA LYS A 145 -4.03 -17.31 20.26
C LYS A 145 -2.85 -16.75 21.06
N GLY A 146 -3.05 -15.63 21.75
CA GLY A 146 -2.02 -14.99 22.58
C GLY A 146 -0.96 -14.20 21.81
N LYS A 147 -1.02 -14.16 20.47
CA LYS A 147 -0.21 -13.28 19.64
C LYS A 147 -0.99 -12.02 19.32
N GLU A 148 -0.29 -10.90 19.20
CA GLU A 148 -0.88 -9.62 18.85
C GLU A 148 -0.14 -8.96 17.70
N THR A 149 -0.85 -8.15 16.93
CA THR A 149 -0.26 -7.31 15.88
C THR A 149 -0.94 -5.94 15.87
N PRO A 150 -0.18 -4.84 15.84
CA PRO A 150 -0.74 -3.50 15.73
C PRO A 150 -1.21 -3.21 14.30
N VAL A 151 -2.31 -2.48 14.21
CA VAL A 151 -2.88 -1.97 12.96
C VAL A 151 -2.93 -0.46 13.03
N LEU A 152 -2.20 0.22 12.16
CA LEU A 152 -2.26 1.67 12.02
C LEU A 152 -3.40 2.03 11.08
N LEU A 153 -4.42 2.71 11.60
CA LEU A 153 -5.62 3.10 10.86
C LEU A 153 -5.46 4.44 10.14
N LEU A 154 -4.60 5.33 10.64
CA LEU A 154 -4.22 6.56 9.96
C LEU A 154 -3.00 6.30 9.10
N LYS A 155 -3.23 6.01 7.85
CA LYS A 155 -2.21 5.82 6.80
C LYS A 155 -2.54 6.72 5.61
N GLY A 156 -1.71 6.66 4.60
CA GLY A 156 -1.89 7.39 3.35
C GLY A 156 -0.73 8.33 3.07
N ASN A 157 -0.81 9.03 1.96
CA ASN A 157 0.24 9.94 1.52
C ASN A 157 0.33 11.16 2.44
N LYS A 158 1.40 11.29 3.20
CA LYS A 158 1.64 12.41 4.13
C LYS A 158 1.91 13.74 3.42
N THR A 159 2.26 13.69 2.13
CA THR A 159 2.45 14.88 1.29
C THR A 159 1.13 15.40 0.71
N ALA A 160 0.07 14.60 0.76
CA ALA A 160 -1.28 15.00 0.37
C ALA A 160 -1.93 15.90 1.44
N SER A 161 -3.06 16.49 1.10
CA SER A 161 -3.85 17.24 2.09
C SER A 161 -4.29 16.32 3.25
N LYS A 162 -4.55 16.89 4.43
CA LYS A 162 -5.04 16.13 5.58
C LYS A 162 -6.37 15.42 5.28
N GLU A 163 -7.20 16.02 4.45
CA GLU A 163 -8.46 15.43 4.01
C GLU A 163 -8.22 14.24 3.08
N ASP A 164 -7.30 14.35 2.13
CA ASP A 164 -6.94 13.24 1.23
C ASP A 164 -6.27 12.09 2.00
N GLN A 165 -5.40 12.39 2.96
CA GLN A 165 -4.80 11.38 3.82
C GLN A 165 -5.86 10.60 4.61
N LEU A 166 -6.85 11.29 5.17
CA LEU A 166 -7.97 10.64 5.85
C LEU A 166 -8.83 9.81 4.88
N ASN A 167 -9.10 10.32 3.67
CA ASN A 167 -9.83 9.57 2.66
C ASN A 167 -9.11 8.28 2.27
N GLN A 168 -7.80 8.35 2.04
CA GLN A 168 -6.95 7.19 1.79
C GLN A 168 -6.95 6.19 2.97
N SER A 169 -7.03 6.71 4.21
CA SER A 169 -7.16 5.88 5.41
C SER A 169 -8.48 5.14 5.44
N TYR A 170 -9.61 5.77 5.06
CA TYR A 170 -10.91 5.09 4.94
C TYR A 170 -10.89 3.95 3.95
N GLU A 171 -10.31 4.18 2.77
CA GLU A 171 -10.17 3.17 1.73
C GLU A 171 -9.33 1.97 2.18
N GLY A 172 -8.35 2.22 3.06
CA GLY A 172 -7.40 1.22 3.54
C GLY A 172 -7.89 0.35 4.69
N VAL A 173 -9.00 0.67 5.37
CA VAL A 173 -9.42 -0.01 6.62
C VAL A 173 -9.57 -1.51 6.43
N GLU A 174 -10.28 -1.95 5.38
CA GLU A 174 -10.48 -3.38 5.10
C GLU A 174 -9.14 -4.10 4.94
N PHE A 175 -8.26 -3.57 4.11
CA PHE A 175 -6.95 -4.16 3.86
C PHE A 175 -6.10 -4.24 5.13
N GLN A 176 -6.05 -3.17 5.92
CA GLN A 176 -5.22 -3.12 7.13
C GLN A 176 -5.66 -4.18 8.15
N LEU A 177 -6.97 -4.28 8.40
CA LEU A 177 -7.53 -5.25 9.33
C LEU A 177 -7.41 -6.69 8.81
N ALA A 178 -7.77 -6.93 7.55
CA ALA A 178 -7.68 -8.26 6.94
C ALA A 178 -6.23 -8.76 6.85
N SER A 179 -5.27 -7.88 6.50
CA SER A 179 -3.84 -8.22 6.45
C SER A 179 -3.30 -8.59 7.83
N ALA A 180 -3.73 -7.90 8.91
CA ALA A 180 -3.35 -8.23 10.27
C ALA A 180 -3.92 -9.59 10.73
N ILE A 181 -5.18 -9.86 10.39
CA ILE A 181 -5.81 -11.16 10.67
C ILE A 181 -5.07 -12.26 9.91
N GLN A 182 -4.84 -12.10 8.61
CA GLN A 182 -4.11 -13.06 7.78
C GLN A 182 -2.73 -13.38 8.35
N LYS A 183 -1.97 -12.34 8.74
CA LYS A 183 -0.64 -12.49 9.35
C LYS A 183 -0.66 -13.37 10.60
N LEU A 184 -1.68 -13.22 11.45
CA LEU A 184 -1.80 -13.95 12.71
C LEU A 184 -2.35 -15.37 12.54
N THR A 185 -3.23 -15.59 11.55
CA THR A 185 -3.94 -16.87 11.34
C THR A 185 -3.24 -17.78 10.35
N GLN A 186 -2.27 -17.28 9.59
CA GLN A 186 -1.52 -18.06 8.61
C GLN A 186 -0.75 -19.21 9.26
N THR A 187 -0.99 -20.45 8.79
CA THR A 187 -0.27 -21.65 9.22
C THR A 187 1.00 -21.86 8.39
N LYS A 188 1.93 -22.65 8.90
CA LYS A 188 3.17 -22.96 8.15
C LYS A 188 2.89 -23.68 6.84
N GLU A 189 1.89 -24.54 6.80
CA GLU A 189 1.53 -25.32 5.60
C GLU A 189 1.01 -24.43 4.45
N ASN A 190 0.41 -23.28 4.78
CA ASN A 190 -0.17 -22.35 3.82
C ASN A 190 0.76 -21.17 3.46
N ARG A 191 1.98 -21.17 3.99
CA ARG A 191 2.97 -20.13 3.68
C ARG A 191 3.50 -20.31 2.27
N ARG A 192 3.64 -19.18 1.58
CA ARG A 192 4.32 -19.10 0.28
C ARG A 192 5.81 -18.94 0.47
N SER A 193 6.58 -19.43 -0.49
CA SER A 193 8.04 -19.46 -0.45
C SER A 193 8.63 -18.30 -1.25
N VAL A 194 9.46 -17.47 -0.59
CA VAL A 194 10.15 -16.35 -1.22
C VAL A 194 11.66 -16.57 -1.11
N GLY A 195 12.38 -16.47 -2.24
CA GLY A 195 13.83 -16.58 -2.30
C GLY A 195 14.50 -15.21 -2.35
N LEU A 196 15.49 -14.97 -1.49
CA LEU A 196 16.42 -13.86 -1.62
C LEU A 196 17.66 -14.34 -2.38
N LEU A 197 17.95 -13.75 -3.54
CA LEU A 197 19.15 -14.11 -4.31
C LEU A 197 20.36 -13.37 -3.75
N TYR A 198 21.46 -14.10 -3.56
CA TYR A 198 22.75 -13.54 -3.17
C TYR A 198 23.88 -14.09 -4.05
N GLY A 199 25.09 -13.53 -3.90
CA GLY A 199 26.25 -13.83 -4.75
C GLY A 199 26.60 -12.71 -5.73
N HIS A 200 25.64 -11.85 -6.06
CA HIS A 200 25.82 -10.71 -6.96
C HIS A 200 25.73 -9.35 -6.27
N THR A 201 25.65 -9.29 -4.93
CA THR A 201 25.66 -8.04 -4.15
C THR A 201 26.74 -8.07 -3.08
N GLN A 202 27.39 -6.92 -2.88
CA GLN A 202 28.32 -6.68 -1.76
C GLN A 202 27.63 -5.97 -0.58
N VAL A 203 26.36 -5.62 -0.74
CA VAL A 203 25.59 -4.99 0.34
C VAL A 203 25.44 -5.98 1.49
N PRO A 204 25.90 -5.64 2.70
CA PRO A 204 25.84 -6.57 3.83
C PRO A 204 24.39 -6.90 4.22
N PRO A 205 24.10 -8.13 4.68
CA PRO A 205 22.75 -8.58 5.04
C PRO A 205 22.04 -7.68 6.06
N SER A 206 22.77 -7.02 6.95
CA SER A 206 22.22 -6.07 7.93
C SER A 206 21.49 -4.90 7.28
N ARG A 207 21.84 -4.56 6.03
CA ARG A 207 21.19 -3.50 5.26
C ARG A 207 19.86 -3.92 4.63
N PHE A 208 19.49 -5.19 4.71
CA PHE A 208 18.21 -5.74 4.29
C PHE A 208 17.40 -6.27 5.49
N ALA A 209 17.96 -6.22 6.71
CA ALA A 209 17.45 -6.94 7.87
C ALA A 209 16.00 -6.58 8.23
N ASP A 210 15.62 -5.31 8.15
CA ASP A 210 14.25 -4.88 8.48
C ASP A 210 13.21 -5.39 7.46
N LEU A 211 13.55 -5.39 6.17
CA LEU A 211 12.69 -5.98 5.13
C LEU A 211 12.59 -7.49 5.31
N LEU A 212 13.73 -8.18 5.48
CA LEU A 212 13.77 -9.63 5.61
C LEU A 212 12.99 -10.12 6.83
N ALA A 213 13.13 -9.43 7.98
CA ALA A 213 12.32 -9.72 9.16
C ALA A 213 10.82 -9.61 8.87
N SER A 214 10.40 -8.56 8.14
CA SER A 214 9.00 -8.35 7.76
C SER A 214 8.50 -9.41 6.76
N VAL A 215 9.36 -9.87 5.84
CA VAL A 215 9.05 -10.97 4.91
C VAL A 215 8.90 -12.29 5.67
N GLN A 216 9.82 -12.61 6.58
CA GLN A 216 9.76 -13.82 7.40
C GLN A 216 8.50 -13.92 8.29
N GLU A 217 7.90 -12.81 8.65
CA GLU A 217 6.63 -12.81 9.38
C GLU A 217 5.46 -13.41 8.57
N ARG A 218 5.52 -13.35 7.24
CA ARG A 218 4.42 -13.74 6.32
C ARG A 218 4.75 -14.90 5.40
N TYR A 219 6.04 -15.06 5.04
CA TYR A 219 6.53 -15.98 4.02
C TYR A 219 7.62 -16.89 4.57
N ASP A 220 7.80 -18.05 3.97
CA ASP A 220 8.98 -18.86 4.18
C ASP A 220 10.10 -18.28 3.32
N LEU A 221 11.13 -17.71 3.97
CA LEU A 221 12.23 -17.04 3.32
C LEU A 221 13.41 -18.00 3.13
N PHE A 222 13.85 -18.13 1.89
CA PHE A 222 15.01 -18.94 1.49
C PHE A 222 16.12 -18.04 0.94
N PHE A 223 17.37 -18.42 1.19
CA PHE A 223 18.53 -17.74 0.65
C PHE A 223 19.09 -18.57 -0.50
N ILE A 224 19.12 -18.00 -1.70
CA ILE A 224 19.54 -18.68 -2.94
C ILE A 224 20.88 -18.16 -3.38
N ASP A 225 21.88 -19.04 -3.33
CA ASP A 225 23.23 -18.75 -3.80
C ASP A 225 23.29 -18.94 -5.33
N MET A 226 23.38 -17.82 -6.05
CA MET A 226 23.42 -17.84 -7.51
C MET A 226 24.70 -18.44 -8.08
N THR A 227 25.78 -18.49 -7.30
CA THR A 227 27.05 -19.08 -7.73
C THR A 227 27.01 -20.61 -7.78
N LYS A 228 26.02 -21.24 -7.15
CA LYS A 228 25.85 -22.70 -7.17
C LYS A 228 25.13 -23.16 -8.43
N PRO A 229 25.51 -24.33 -8.97
CA PRO A 229 24.82 -24.91 -10.12
C PRO A 229 23.39 -25.35 -9.75
N GLY A 230 22.52 -25.43 -10.76
CA GLY A 230 21.17 -25.94 -10.65
C GLY A 230 20.10 -24.84 -10.83
N PRO A 231 18.86 -25.25 -11.13
CA PRO A 231 17.76 -24.33 -11.36
C PRO A 231 17.25 -23.71 -10.05
N ILE A 232 16.65 -22.53 -10.14
CA ILE A 232 15.84 -21.97 -9.05
C ILE A 232 14.49 -22.73 -9.07
N ALA A 233 14.21 -23.48 -8.01
CA ALA A 233 13.02 -24.32 -7.94
C ALA A 233 12.34 -24.25 -6.56
N GLY A 234 11.05 -24.62 -6.50
CA GLY A 234 10.29 -24.69 -5.24
C GLY A 234 9.95 -23.34 -4.60
N LEU A 235 10.05 -22.23 -5.34
CA LEU A 235 9.78 -20.90 -4.86
C LEU A 235 8.60 -20.27 -5.62
N ASP A 236 7.76 -19.51 -4.91
CA ASP A 236 6.68 -18.72 -5.51
C ASP A 236 7.20 -17.40 -6.10
N ALA A 237 8.17 -16.78 -5.43
CA ALA A 237 8.79 -15.54 -5.89
C ALA A 237 10.28 -15.46 -5.50
N ILE A 238 11.03 -14.65 -6.25
CA ILE A 238 12.42 -14.32 -5.94
C ILE A 238 12.60 -12.80 -5.84
N LEU A 239 13.48 -12.39 -4.93
CA LEU A 239 13.93 -11.01 -4.76
C LEU A 239 15.41 -10.91 -5.15
N VAL A 240 15.71 -10.02 -6.11
CA VAL A 240 17.07 -9.69 -6.57
C VAL A 240 17.46 -8.33 -5.98
N PRO A 241 18.21 -8.32 -4.84
CA PRO A 241 18.44 -7.12 -4.06
C PRO A 241 19.74 -6.42 -4.48
N LYS A 242 19.66 -5.30 -5.16
CA LYS A 242 20.80 -4.38 -5.44
C LYS A 242 22.08 -5.10 -5.86
N PRO A 243 22.07 -5.83 -7.00
CA PRO A 243 23.27 -6.46 -7.53
C PRO A 243 24.29 -5.38 -7.96
N ASP A 244 25.58 -5.65 -7.73
CA ASP A 244 26.71 -4.80 -8.12
C ASP A 244 27.78 -5.56 -8.95
N ARG A 245 27.52 -6.84 -9.24
CA ARG A 245 28.36 -7.71 -10.06
C ARG A 245 27.58 -8.26 -11.23
N PRO A 246 28.21 -8.40 -12.40
CA PRO A 246 27.56 -8.94 -13.60
C PRO A 246 27.10 -10.39 -13.39
N PHE A 247 25.93 -10.71 -13.95
CA PHE A 247 25.42 -12.08 -14.00
C PHE A 247 26.10 -12.85 -15.13
N SER A 248 26.45 -14.10 -14.84
CA SER A 248 26.92 -15.03 -15.86
C SER A 248 25.79 -15.46 -16.79
N GLU A 249 26.11 -16.05 -17.94
CA GLU A 249 25.10 -16.59 -18.86
C GLU A 249 24.24 -17.69 -18.20
N ASP A 250 24.85 -18.51 -17.33
CA ASP A 250 24.14 -19.53 -16.57
C ASP A 250 23.19 -18.92 -15.53
N ASP A 251 23.56 -17.83 -14.88
CA ASP A 251 22.68 -17.13 -13.95
C ASP A 251 21.51 -16.47 -14.67
N LEU A 252 21.77 -15.87 -15.84
CA LEU A 252 20.71 -15.34 -16.71
C LEU A 252 19.76 -16.45 -17.14
N PHE A 253 20.27 -17.63 -17.48
CA PHE A 253 19.46 -18.78 -17.83
C PHE A 253 18.56 -19.24 -16.66
N LYS A 254 19.12 -19.31 -15.44
CA LYS A 254 18.34 -19.64 -14.23
C LYS A 254 17.21 -18.65 -13.99
N LEU A 255 17.48 -17.33 -14.08
CA LEU A 255 16.50 -16.27 -13.89
C LEU A 255 15.42 -16.31 -14.99
N ASP A 256 15.84 -16.44 -16.24
CA ASP A 256 14.96 -16.52 -17.40
C ASP A 256 13.99 -17.71 -17.28
N GLN A 257 14.54 -18.91 -17.05
CA GLN A 257 13.72 -20.11 -16.96
C GLN A 257 12.84 -20.14 -15.70
N PHE A 258 13.26 -19.53 -14.59
CA PHE A 258 12.40 -19.35 -13.42
C PHE A 258 11.14 -18.54 -13.78
N VAL A 259 11.31 -17.39 -14.44
CA VAL A 259 10.19 -16.52 -14.84
C VAL A 259 9.34 -17.15 -15.94
N VAL A 260 9.95 -17.76 -16.95
CA VAL A 260 9.25 -18.45 -18.04
C VAL A 260 8.40 -19.61 -17.49
N ASN A 261 8.88 -20.32 -16.48
CA ASN A 261 8.11 -21.40 -15.82
C ASN A 261 7.02 -20.89 -14.86
N GLY A 262 6.78 -19.57 -14.79
CA GLY A 262 5.70 -18.96 -14.00
C GLY A 262 6.14 -18.50 -12.60
N GLY A 263 7.43 -18.58 -12.28
CA GLY A 263 8.01 -17.97 -11.08
C GLY A 263 7.95 -16.44 -11.17
N ARG A 264 7.77 -15.76 -10.06
CA ARG A 264 7.63 -14.31 -9.99
C ARG A 264 8.95 -13.70 -9.51
N ALA A 265 9.29 -12.51 -10.01
CA ALA A 265 10.56 -11.90 -9.68
C ALA A 265 10.44 -10.40 -9.38
N LEU A 266 11.19 -9.96 -8.37
CA LEU A 266 11.33 -8.55 -8.01
C LEU A 266 12.80 -8.15 -8.17
N PHE A 267 13.06 -7.22 -9.07
CA PHE A 267 14.40 -6.69 -9.34
C PHE A 267 14.49 -5.27 -8.81
N PHE A 268 15.45 -5.04 -7.91
CA PHE A 268 15.85 -3.72 -7.44
C PHE A 268 17.29 -3.49 -7.88
N VAL A 269 17.48 -2.77 -8.96
CA VAL A 269 18.72 -2.75 -9.74
C VAL A 269 19.12 -1.32 -10.07
N ASP A 270 20.36 -0.95 -9.82
CA ASP A 270 20.91 0.35 -10.20
C ASP A 270 21.38 0.36 -11.66
N GLY A 271 21.13 1.46 -12.38
CA GLY A 271 21.72 1.69 -13.71
C GLY A 271 23.15 2.24 -13.67
N GLN A 272 23.55 2.77 -12.52
CA GLN A 272 24.88 3.36 -12.27
C GLN A 272 25.39 2.97 -10.88
N ARG A 273 26.69 3.05 -10.69
CA ARG A 273 27.36 2.93 -9.40
C ARG A 273 27.77 4.33 -8.93
N VAL A 274 27.38 4.66 -7.70
CA VAL A 274 27.80 5.86 -6.99
C VAL A 274 28.51 5.42 -5.72
N ASP A 275 29.80 5.70 -5.67
CA ASP A 275 30.60 5.46 -4.47
C ASP A 275 30.36 6.59 -3.43
N SER A 276 31.22 6.70 -2.42
CA SER A 276 31.11 7.74 -1.40
C SER A 276 31.09 9.14 -2.00
N VAL A 277 30.02 9.89 -1.77
CA VAL A 277 29.91 11.29 -2.20
C VAL A 277 30.55 12.20 -1.16
N ASN A 278 31.25 13.23 -1.63
CA ASN A 278 31.87 14.25 -0.80
C ASN A 278 31.67 15.66 -1.39
N ASN A 279 32.25 16.66 -0.77
CA ASN A 279 32.14 18.06 -1.24
C ASN A 279 32.86 18.31 -2.58
N GLN A 280 33.92 17.57 -2.89
CA GLN A 280 34.64 17.66 -4.16
C GLN A 280 33.84 16.99 -5.29
N GLY A 281 32.96 16.05 -4.93
CA GLY A 281 32.15 15.27 -5.83
C GLY A 281 32.74 13.89 -6.16
N THR A 282 31.84 13.01 -6.62
CA THR A 282 32.17 11.69 -7.14
C THR A 282 31.46 11.52 -8.48
N TYR A 283 32.03 10.70 -9.37
CA TYR A 283 31.36 10.41 -10.63
C TYR A 283 30.48 9.17 -10.48
N ALA A 284 29.19 9.32 -10.79
CA ALA A 284 28.34 8.18 -11.06
C ALA A 284 28.82 7.48 -12.33
N GLN A 285 29.19 6.20 -12.22
CA GLN A 285 29.69 5.39 -13.34
C GLN A 285 28.58 4.44 -13.82
N PRO A 286 28.48 4.19 -15.14
CA PRO A 286 27.55 3.18 -15.65
C PRO A 286 27.82 1.81 -14.99
N LEU A 287 26.78 1.12 -14.57
CA LEU A 287 26.88 -0.22 -13.99
C LEU A 287 26.42 -1.26 -15.01
N SER A 288 27.32 -2.17 -15.37
CA SER A 288 27.04 -3.26 -16.32
C SER A 288 26.81 -4.56 -15.56
N LEU A 289 25.57 -5.04 -15.55
CA LEU A 289 25.15 -6.24 -14.83
C LEU A 289 24.83 -7.43 -15.76
N ASN A 290 24.89 -7.25 -17.07
CA ASN A 290 24.47 -8.20 -18.11
C ASN A 290 22.95 -8.50 -18.09
N LEU A 291 22.13 -7.72 -17.38
CA LEU A 291 20.67 -7.89 -17.33
C LEU A 291 19.94 -7.18 -18.49
N ASP A 292 20.65 -6.38 -19.27
CA ASP A 292 20.05 -5.50 -20.30
C ASP A 292 19.25 -6.29 -21.34
N ASP A 293 19.83 -7.38 -21.90
CA ASP A 293 19.17 -8.24 -22.90
C ASP A 293 17.93 -8.92 -22.31
N LEU A 294 18.01 -9.38 -21.05
CA LEU A 294 16.92 -10.04 -20.35
C LEU A 294 15.75 -9.07 -20.15
N PHE A 295 16.03 -7.90 -19.62
CA PHE A 295 15.02 -6.87 -19.40
C PHE A 295 14.42 -6.36 -20.71
N PHE A 296 15.25 -6.16 -21.74
CA PHE A 296 14.79 -5.76 -23.06
C PHE A 296 13.84 -6.80 -23.67
N ARG A 297 14.18 -8.09 -23.55
CA ARG A 297 13.31 -9.18 -23.99
C ARG A 297 11.96 -9.17 -23.26
N TRP A 298 11.98 -8.86 -21.99
CA TRP A 298 10.76 -8.78 -21.15
C TRP A 298 9.99 -7.48 -21.35
N GLY A 299 10.59 -6.46 -21.96
CA GLY A 299 9.90 -5.24 -22.39
C GLY A 299 10.19 -4.00 -21.57
N VAL A 300 11.34 -3.93 -20.90
CA VAL A 300 11.85 -2.73 -20.22
C VAL A 300 13.34 -2.55 -20.45
N ARG A 301 13.82 -1.33 -20.24
CA ARG A 301 15.24 -0.96 -20.32
C ARG A 301 15.55 0.01 -19.18
N ILE A 302 16.57 -0.28 -18.39
CA ILE A 302 17.14 0.66 -17.41
C ILE A 302 18.18 1.51 -18.12
N ASN A 303 18.05 2.84 -18.02
CA ASN A 303 18.96 3.76 -18.67
C ASN A 303 20.20 4.00 -17.79
N ARG A 304 21.32 4.39 -18.45
CA ARG A 304 22.58 4.74 -17.78
C ARG A 304 22.59 6.23 -17.49
N ASP A 305 21.77 6.65 -16.52
CA ASP A 305 21.56 8.04 -16.15
C ASP A 305 21.28 8.19 -14.66
N VAL A 306 21.28 9.43 -14.17
CA VAL A 306 20.91 9.78 -12.80
C VAL A 306 19.87 10.88 -12.85
N VAL A 307 18.79 10.66 -12.11
CA VAL A 307 17.70 11.64 -11.96
C VAL A 307 18.02 12.66 -10.88
N LYS A 308 17.84 13.92 -11.20
CA LYS A 308 17.70 15.02 -10.25
C LYS A 308 16.24 15.45 -10.22
N ASP A 309 15.63 15.54 -9.04
CA ASP A 309 14.21 15.88 -8.88
C ASP A 309 14.03 17.01 -7.88
N PHE A 310 13.14 17.95 -8.14
CA PHE A 310 12.78 19.01 -7.18
C PHE A 310 12.07 18.42 -5.96
N TYR A 311 11.26 17.38 -6.13
CA TYR A 311 10.67 16.61 -5.06
C TYR A 311 11.72 15.63 -4.53
N CYS A 312 12.46 16.07 -3.51
CA CYS A 312 13.59 15.31 -2.99
C CYS A 312 13.67 15.37 -1.45
N ALA A 313 14.37 14.44 -0.87
CA ALA A 313 14.73 14.47 0.54
C ALA A 313 15.84 15.49 0.82
N ALA A 314 15.96 15.88 2.08
CA ALA A 314 17.00 16.80 2.52
C ALA A 314 18.17 16.05 3.18
N ILE A 315 19.38 16.60 3.05
CA ILE A 315 20.58 16.10 3.72
C ILE A 315 21.16 17.17 4.66
N PRO A 316 21.82 16.78 5.78
CA PRO A 316 22.47 17.72 6.66
C PRO A 316 23.79 18.20 6.06
N LEU A 317 23.94 19.49 5.89
CA LEU A 317 25.17 20.10 5.41
C LEU A 317 25.59 21.25 6.32
N ASN A 318 26.90 21.35 6.57
CA ASN A 318 27.45 22.52 7.23
C ASN A 318 27.46 23.72 6.26
N VAL A 319 26.66 24.74 6.55
CA VAL A 319 26.53 25.95 5.73
C VAL A 319 27.39 27.12 6.23
N GLY A 320 28.23 26.88 7.24
CA GLY A 320 29.10 27.89 7.86
C GLY A 320 29.25 27.63 9.35
N ASN A 321 29.78 28.58 10.07
CA ASN A 321 29.93 28.51 11.52
C ASN A 321 29.04 29.53 12.21
N LEU A 322 28.44 29.15 13.32
CA LEU A 322 27.72 30.04 14.24
C LEU A 322 28.59 30.19 15.52
N GLY A 323 29.47 31.21 15.51
CA GLY A 323 30.57 31.24 16.46
C GLY A 323 31.55 30.09 16.22
N ASP A 324 31.90 29.34 17.26
CA ASP A 324 32.81 28.20 17.20
C ASP A 324 32.12 26.87 16.82
N LYS A 325 30.82 26.88 16.59
CA LYS A 325 30.05 25.65 16.29
C LYS A 325 29.65 25.59 14.81
N PRO A 326 29.74 24.42 14.15
CA PRO A 326 29.27 24.25 12.79
C PRO A 326 27.75 24.48 12.71
N ASN A 327 27.31 25.29 11.76
CA ASN A 327 25.91 25.53 11.45
C ASN A 327 25.44 24.49 10.44
N VAL A 328 24.84 23.38 10.95
CA VAL A 328 24.32 22.30 10.13
C VAL A 328 22.84 22.55 9.81
N GLN A 329 22.52 22.65 8.53
CA GLN A 329 21.15 22.81 8.03
C GLN A 329 20.74 21.64 7.14
N LEU A 330 19.45 21.32 7.12
CA LEU A 330 18.85 20.36 6.20
C LEU A 330 18.58 21.06 4.86
N LEU A 331 19.32 20.68 3.83
CA LEU A 331 19.16 21.23 2.48
C LEU A 331 18.61 20.19 1.53
N PRO A 332 17.66 20.55 0.63
CA PRO A 332 17.12 19.64 -0.39
C PRO A 332 18.22 19.12 -1.30
N TRP A 333 18.35 17.80 -1.41
CA TRP A 333 19.37 17.19 -2.27
C TRP A 333 18.74 16.35 -3.38
N ARG A 334 18.78 16.89 -4.57
CA ARG A 334 17.96 16.46 -5.72
C ARG A 334 18.27 15.09 -6.26
N PHE A 335 19.38 14.47 -5.85
CA PHE A 335 19.74 13.08 -6.15
C PHE A 335 19.01 12.06 -5.25
N TYR A 336 18.21 12.52 -4.29
CA TYR A 336 17.34 11.69 -3.44
C TYR A 336 15.87 12.00 -3.74
N PRO A 337 15.37 11.61 -4.94
CA PRO A 337 14.00 11.88 -5.32
C PRO A 337 12.99 11.18 -4.42
N LEU A 338 11.85 11.82 -4.22
CA LEU A 338 10.69 11.24 -3.57
C LEU A 338 9.74 10.69 -4.64
N LEU A 339 9.78 9.37 -4.82
CA LEU A 339 9.06 8.66 -5.85
C LEU A 339 7.61 8.41 -5.44
N ASN A 340 6.69 8.56 -6.37
CA ASN A 340 5.27 8.32 -6.15
C ASN A 340 4.62 7.79 -7.46
N ASN A 341 3.35 7.40 -7.39
CA ASN A 341 2.57 7.09 -8.60
C ASN A 341 1.67 8.25 -9.05
N PHE A 342 1.58 9.34 -8.27
CA PHE A 342 0.75 10.52 -8.51
C PHE A 342 -0.71 10.20 -8.91
N GLY A 343 -1.26 9.07 -8.42
CA GLY A 343 -2.61 8.62 -8.77
C GLY A 343 -2.78 8.04 -10.17
N THR A 344 -1.70 7.90 -10.95
CA THR A 344 -1.75 7.40 -12.34
C THR A 344 -2.05 5.90 -12.41
N SER A 345 -1.73 5.15 -11.37
CA SER A 345 -1.99 3.70 -11.29
C SER A 345 -2.96 3.36 -10.17
N GLY A 346 -4.06 2.70 -10.52
CA GLY A 346 -4.97 2.06 -9.56
C GLY A 346 -4.43 0.73 -9.01
N ASN A 347 -3.18 0.37 -9.29
CA ASN A 347 -2.60 -0.89 -8.87
C ASN A 347 -2.45 -0.96 -7.34
N PRO A 348 -2.89 -2.06 -6.69
CA PRO A 348 -2.88 -2.20 -5.24
C PRO A 348 -1.49 -2.10 -4.61
N ILE A 349 -0.41 -2.36 -5.36
CA ILE A 349 0.96 -2.23 -4.87
C ILE A 349 1.24 -0.81 -4.37
N VAL A 350 0.85 0.20 -5.13
CA VAL A 350 1.21 1.61 -4.89
C VAL A 350 0.04 2.49 -4.45
N ARG A 351 -1.18 1.94 -4.49
CA ARG A 351 -2.35 2.72 -4.14
C ARG A 351 -2.31 3.18 -2.68
N ASN A 352 -2.58 4.47 -2.46
CA ASN A 352 -2.63 5.09 -1.13
C ASN A 352 -1.33 4.87 -0.31
N LEU A 353 -0.18 4.77 -0.98
CA LEU A 353 1.12 4.82 -0.35
C LEU A 353 1.63 6.25 -0.28
N ASP A 354 2.41 6.53 0.75
CA ASP A 354 3.26 7.71 0.82
C ASP A 354 4.38 7.64 -0.22
N ALA A 355 5.14 8.72 -0.37
CA ALA A 355 6.31 8.71 -1.25
C ALA A 355 7.36 7.69 -0.79
N MET A 356 8.07 7.10 -1.73
CA MET A 356 9.23 6.25 -1.51
C MET A 356 10.51 7.09 -1.67
N LEU A 357 11.47 6.90 -0.78
CA LEU A 357 12.78 7.53 -0.86
C LEU A 357 13.65 6.78 -1.85
N GLY A 358 13.94 7.41 -2.99
CA GLY A 358 14.93 6.94 -3.95
C GLY A 358 16.32 7.52 -3.67
N ARG A 359 17.38 6.84 -4.15
CA ARG A 359 18.75 7.30 -4.04
C ARG A 359 19.49 7.06 -5.34
N PHE A 360 19.96 8.13 -5.98
CA PHE A 360 20.69 8.05 -7.27
C PHE A 360 19.93 7.26 -8.34
N VAL A 361 18.67 7.52 -8.46
CA VAL A 361 17.73 6.76 -9.29
C VAL A 361 18.07 6.88 -10.77
N SER A 362 17.94 5.79 -11.52
CA SER A 362 17.96 5.81 -13.00
C SER A 362 16.57 5.84 -13.58
N THR A 363 16.45 6.29 -14.82
CA THR A 363 15.19 6.18 -15.56
C THR A 363 15.00 4.79 -16.14
N LEU A 364 13.74 4.38 -16.32
CA LEU A 364 13.35 3.11 -16.93
C LEU A 364 12.42 3.39 -18.11
N ASP A 365 12.74 2.82 -19.28
CA ASP A 365 11.88 2.89 -20.45
C ASP A 365 11.11 1.58 -20.65
N THR A 366 9.90 1.68 -21.19
CA THR A 366 9.16 0.52 -21.66
C THR A 366 9.46 0.25 -23.13
N VAL A 367 9.74 -1.01 -23.46
CA VAL A 367 10.04 -1.48 -24.81
C VAL A 367 8.92 -2.39 -25.29
N ARG A 368 8.64 -2.41 -26.60
CA ARG A 368 7.61 -3.27 -27.17
C ARG A 368 7.97 -4.76 -26.96
N SER A 369 7.12 -5.48 -26.25
CA SER A 369 7.21 -6.92 -26.03
C SER A 369 5.82 -7.54 -26.16
N ALA A 370 5.69 -8.57 -26.99
CA ALA A 370 4.41 -9.22 -27.26
C ALA A 370 3.91 -9.96 -26.00
N GLY A 371 2.62 -9.87 -25.72
CA GLY A 371 1.98 -10.60 -24.63
C GLY A 371 2.29 -10.11 -23.21
N ILE A 372 3.07 -9.03 -23.05
CA ILE A 372 3.43 -8.46 -21.75
C ILE A 372 2.74 -7.11 -21.54
N ARG A 373 1.90 -7.03 -20.52
CA ARG A 373 1.32 -5.78 -20.01
C ARG A 373 2.33 -5.10 -19.10
N LYS A 374 2.55 -3.82 -19.32
CA LYS A 374 3.47 -2.97 -18.57
C LYS A 374 2.68 -1.94 -17.80
N THR A 375 2.87 -1.90 -16.49
CA THR A 375 2.18 -0.96 -15.60
C THR A 375 3.23 -0.15 -14.84
N PRO A 376 3.45 1.13 -15.16
CA PRO A 376 4.29 2.01 -14.36
C PRO A 376 3.75 2.10 -12.94
N LEU A 377 4.61 1.90 -11.95
CA LEU A 377 4.25 1.96 -10.54
C LEU A 377 4.92 3.13 -9.81
N LEU A 378 6.22 3.33 -10.04
CA LEU A 378 6.99 4.40 -9.42
C LEU A 378 7.39 5.41 -10.47
N LEU A 379 7.09 6.66 -10.20
CA LEU A 379 7.35 7.80 -11.08
C LEU A 379 8.12 8.88 -10.33
N THR A 380 8.92 9.64 -11.07
CA THR A 380 9.48 10.91 -10.62
C THR A 380 8.44 12.02 -10.65
N SER A 381 8.72 13.18 -10.08
CA SER A 381 7.91 14.38 -10.29
C SER A 381 8.02 14.88 -11.74
N PRO A 382 7.17 15.81 -12.18
CA PRO A 382 7.32 16.45 -13.48
C PRO A 382 8.51 17.43 -13.55
N TYR A 383 9.15 17.74 -12.42
CA TYR A 383 10.24 18.71 -12.30
C TYR A 383 11.57 17.98 -12.15
N THR A 384 12.03 17.33 -13.21
CA THR A 384 13.25 16.54 -13.23
C THR A 384 14.30 17.10 -14.17
N LYS A 385 15.55 16.71 -13.93
CA LYS A 385 16.67 16.86 -14.83
C LYS A 385 17.46 15.56 -14.88
N ILE A 386 17.67 15.03 -16.06
CA ILE A 386 18.38 13.78 -16.29
C ILE A 386 19.84 14.05 -16.64
N LEU A 387 20.74 13.40 -15.93
CA LEU A 387 22.18 13.44 -16.20
C LEU A 387 22.62 12.09 -16.74
N LYS A 388 23.18 12.06 -17.97
CA LYS A 388 23.80 10.86 -18.53
C LYS A 388 25.10 10.56 -17.79
N THR A 389 25.34 9.27 -17.50
CA THR A 389 26.58 8.83 -16.87
C THR A 389 27.72 8.72 -17.89
N PRO A 390 28.98 9.06 -17.52
CA PRO A 390 29.46 9.48 -16.20
C PRO A 390 28.96 10.88 -15.80
N ALA A 391 28.40 11.04 -14.58
CA ALA A 391 27.87 12.30 -14.08
C ALA A 391 28.52 12.66 -12.73
N LEU A 392 28.91 13.92 -12.57
CA LEU A 392 29.45 14.42 -11.32
C LEU A 392 28.32 14.63 -10.30
N ILE A 393 28.47 14.05 -9.12
CA ILE A 393 27.57 14.18 -7.98
C ILE A 393 28.34 14.81 -6.81
N SER A 394 27.87 15.93 -6.28
CA SER A 394 28.55 16.65 -5.20
C SER A 394 27.54 17.20 -4.19
N TYR A 395 27.86 17.12 -2.90
CA TYR A 395 27.09 17.77 -1.85
C TYR A 395 26.96 19.28 -2.01
N ASN A 396 27.91 19.93 -2.71
CA ASN A 396 27.82 21.37 -2.99
C ASN A 396 26.62 21.76 -3.84
N GLU A 397 26.05 20.82 -4.61
CA GLU A 397 24.84 21.08 -5.38
C GLU A 397 23.62 21.37 -4.50
N ALA A 398 23.55 20.80 -3.28
CA ALA A 398 22.44 21.08 -2.35
C ALA A 398 22.44 22.55 -1.85
N ARG A 399 23.58 23.23 -1.92
CA ARG A 399 23.71 24.66 -1.55
C ARG A 399 23.22 25.61 -2.65
N GLN A 400 23.06 25.08 -3.86
CA GLN A 400 22.62 25.86 -5.01
C GLN A 400 21.09 25.87 -5.06
N GLN A 401 20.52 27.03 -5.39
CA GLN A 401 19.11 27.17 -5.74
C GLN A 401 19.01 27.25 -7.27
N PRO A 402 18.83 26.12 -7.96
CA PRO A 402 18.70 26.13 -9.40
C PRO A 402 17.37 26.77 -9.81
N ALA A 403 17.36 27.38 -10.99
CA ALA A 403 16.13 27.89 -11.56
C ALA A 403 15.18 26.71 -11.87
N PRO A 404 13.92 26.74 -11.41
CA PRO A 404 12.97 25.65 -11.66
C PRO A 404 12.82 25.28 -13.14
N GLN A 405 12.97 26.25 -14.04
CA GLN A 405 12.87 26.08 -15.50
C GLN A 405 13.92 25.14 -16.08
N THR A 406 15.02 24.87 -15.35
CA THR A 406 16.08 23.93 -15.78
C THR A 406 15.76 22.46 -15.45
N TYR A 407 14.62 22.21 -14.78
CA TYR A 407 14.11 20.89 -14.43
C TYR A 407 12.82 20.60 -15.21
N ASN A 408 12.97 20.42 -16.50
CA ASN A 408 11.86 20.31 -17.48
C ASN A 408 11.89 19.01 -18.31
N ASP A 409 12.65 17.99 -17.87
CA ASP A 409 12.71 16.70 -18.58
C ASP A 409 11.44 15.86 -18.35
N GLY A 410 10.55 16.29 -17.44
CA GLY A 410 9.24 15.68 -17.24
C GLY A 410 9.23 14.47 -16.30
N VAL A 411 8.17 13.68 -16.40
CA VAL A 411 7.96 12.50 -15.55
C VAL A 411 8.66 11.29 -16.14
N HIS A 412 9.41 10.56 -15.33
CA HIS A 412 10.10 9.33 -15.71
C HIS A 412 9.66 8.14 -14.88
N ILE A 413 9.64 6.96 -15.49
CA ILE A 413 9.38 5.70 -14.82
C ILE A 413 10.65 5.25 -14.09
N VAL A 414 10.48 4.78 -12.86
CA VAL A 414 11.52 4.19 -12.01
C VAL A 414 11.18 2.75 -11.64
N GLY A 415 9.89 2.43 -11.55
CA GLY A 415 9.43 1.07 -11.26
C GLY A 415 8.28 0.68 -12.18
N CYS A 416 8.40 -0.50 -12.80
CA CYS A 416 7.41 -1.03 -13.74
C CYS A 416 7.07 -2.49 -13.43
N LEU A 417 5.78 -2.79 -13.36
CA LEU A 417 5.26 -4.14 -13.25
C LEU A 417 4.99 -4.70 -14.66
N LEU A 418 5.50 -5.88 -14.90
CA LEU A 418 5.38 -6.65 -16.14
C LEU A 418 4.52 -7.88 -15.87
N GLU A 419 3.45 -8.09 -16.63
CA GLU A 419 2.54 -9.21 -16.44
C GLU A 419 2.20 -9.86 -17.78
N GLY A 420 2.29 -11.17 -17.85
CA GLY A 420 1.96 -11.91 -19.07
C GLY A 420 2.78 -13.18 -19.25
N LYS A 421 2.81 -13.70 -20.47
CA LYS A 421 3.63 -14.85 -20.84
C LYS A 421 4.98 -14.36 -21.35
N PHE A 422 6.02 -14.66 -20.60
CA PHE A 422 7.38 -14.23 -20.94
C PHE A 422 7.99 -15.20 -21.95
N GLN A 423 8.64 -14.63 -22.96
CA GLN A 423 9.46 -15.38 -23.91
C GLN A 423 10.90 -15.43 -23.41
N SER A 424 11.50 -16.62 -23.46
CA SER A 424 12.87 -16.82 -23.04
C SER A 424 13.87 -15.99 -23.88
N LEU A 425 14.86 -15.44 -23.20
CA LEU A 425 16.05 -14.85 -23.83
C LEU A 425 16.80 -15.89 -24.68
N PHE A 426 16.71 -17.17 -24.29
CA PHE A 426 17.43 -18.29 -24.89
C PHE A 426 16.64 -19.06 -25.96
N ALA A 427 15.44 -18.58 -26.34
CA ALA A 427 14.54 -19.27 -27.27
C ALA A 427 15.21 -19.71 -28.59
N ASN A 428 16.22 -18.94 -29.07
CA ASN A 428 16.98 -19.23 -30.29
C ASN A 428 18.48 -19.44 -30.04
N ARG A 429 18.89 -19.64 -28.79
CA ARG A 429 20.30 -19.78 -28.38
C ARG A 429 20.65 -21.20 -27.93
N ILE A 430 19.66 -22.03 -27.59
CA ILE A 430 19.84 -23.42 -27.14
C ILE A 430 19.92 -24.30 -28.39
N LEU A 431 21.07 -24.93 -28.58
CA LEU A 431 21.31 -25.85 -29.68
C LEU A 431 21.00 -27.30 -29.28
N PRO A 432 20.74 -28.20 -30.26
CA PRO A 432 20.67 -29.63 -29.99
C PRO A 432 21.95 -30.14 -29.35
N GLY A 433 21.86 -30.83 -28.21
CA GLY A 433 22.99 -31.31 -27.42
C GLY A 433 23.49 -30.38 -26.33
N ASP A 434 22.95 -29.17 -26.20
CA ASP A 434 23.22 -28.30 -25.07
C ASP A 434 22.68 -28.95 -23.77
N PRO A 435 23.48 -29.09 -22.71
CA PRO A 435 22.98 -29.63 -21.42
C PRO A 435 21.77 -28.87 -20.86
N ARG A 436 21.63 -27.58 -21.20
CA ARG A 436 20.50 -26.73 -20.78
C ARG A 436 19.21 -27.04 -21.51
N ALA A 437 19.24 -27.82 -22.61
CA ALA A 437 18.06 -28.20 -23.37
C ALA A 437 17.08 -29.06 -22.56
N ALA A 438 17.59 -29.80 -21.56
CA ALA A 438 16.77 -30.60 -20.68
C ALA A 438 15.91 -29.69 -19.77
N GLY A 439 14.59 -29.67 -20.01
CA GLY A 439 13.63 -28.84 -19.25
C GLY A 439 13.51 -27.38 -19.71
N PHE A 440 14.22 -26.99 -20.76
CA PHE A 440 14.13 -25.65 -21.37
C PHE A 440 12.75 -25.39 -21.94
N LYS A 441 12.23 -24.19 -21.67
CA LYS A 441 11.01 -23.67 -22.30
C LYS A 441 11.30 -22.34 -22.99
N ALA A 442 10.93 -22.25 -24.27
CA ALA A 442 11.05 -21.02 -25.05
C ALA A 442 9.95 -20.00 -24.67
N GLU A 443 8.77 -20.50 -24.34
CA GLU A 443 7.63 -19.75 -23.83
C GLU A 443 6.90 -20.60 -22.77
N GLY A 444 6.46 -19.97 -21.72
CA GLY A 444 5.86 -20.69 -20.59
C GLY A 444 4.50 -20.19 -20.16
N THR A 445 4.25 -20.28 -18.87
CA THR A 445 3.02 -19.82 -18.23
C THR A 445 3.08 -18.33 -17.91
N ALA A 446 1.90 -17.73 -17.66
CA ALA A 446 1.83 -16.34 -17.25
C ALA A 446 2.57 -16.12 -15.91
N SER A 447 3.38 -15.09 -15.88
CA SER A 447 4.15 -14.68 -14.71
C SER A 447 4.05 -13.17 -14.47
N ARG A 448 4.68 -12.70 -13.39
CA ARG A 448 4.77 -11.29 -13.00
C ARG A 448 6.18 -10.97 -12.59
N VAL A 449 6.67 -9.85 -13.12
CA VAL A 449 8.00 -9.33 -12.81
C VAL A 449 7.89 -7.86 -12.45
N LEU A 450 8.45 -7.46 -11.33
CA LEU A 450 8.65 -6.07 -10.98
C LEU A 450 10.10 -5.70 -11.24
N VAL A 451 10.33 -4.62 -11.98
CA VAL A 451 11.67 -4.05 -12.20
C VAL A 451 11.67 -2.62 -11.67
N CYS A 452 12.57 -2.34 -10.73
CA CYS A 452 12.86 -1.01 -10.21
C CYS A 452 14.29 -0.63 -10.54
N SER A 453 14.52 0.58 -11.05
CA SER A 453 15.83 1.12 -11.43
C SER A 453 16.52 1.87 -10.29
N ASP A 454 16.28 1.41 -9.06
CA ASP A 454 16.93 1.87 -7.82
C ASP A 454 17.00 0.70 -6.83
N GLY A 455 18.21 0.23 -6.56
CA GLY A 455 18.46 -0.83 -5.59
C GLY A 455 18.35 -0.37 -4.14
N ASP A 456 18.48 0.93 -3.87
CA ASP A 456 18.41 1.50 -2.53
C ASP A 456 16.97 1.53 -1.96
N LEU A 457 15.96 1.35 -2.81
CA LEU A 457 14.56 1.29 -2.37
C LEU A 457 14.30 0.25 -1.28
N ILE A 458 15.11 -0.81 -1.23
CA ILE A 458 14.97 -1.91 -0.26
C ILE A 458 16.13 -1.98 0.74
N VAL A 459 17.03 -1.00 0.75
CA VAL A 459 18.20 -0.96 1.62
C VAL A 459 17.93 -0.08 2.84
N ASN A 460 17.94 -0.66 4.04
CA ASN A 460 17.81 0.12 5.28
C ASN A 460 19.15 0.66 5.77
N ASP A 461 19.09 1.79 6.47
CA ASP A 461 20.25 2.29 7.21
C ASP A 461 20.49 1.49 8.50
N VAL A 462 21.70 1.57 9.06
CA VAL A 462 22.08 0.85 10.29
C VAL A 462 22.58 1.86 11.32
N ASP A 463 22.11 1.71 12.54
CA ASP A 463 22.69 2.39 13.71
C ASP A 463 23.93 1.63 14.16
N TYR A 464 25.08 2.10 13.72
CA TYR A 464 26.37 1.47 14.05
C TYR A 464 26.74 1.52 15.55
N LYS A 465 26.11 2.44 16.33
CA LYS A 465 26.32 2.53 17.77
C LYS A 465 25.59 1.41 18.51
N ARG A 466 24.38 1.09 18.05
CA ARG A 466 23.52 0.06 18.63
C ARG A 466 23.62 -1.28 17.89
N ASN A 467 24.32 -1.31 16.76
CA ASN A 467 24.37 -2.44 15.84
C ASN A 467 22.97 -2.96 15.46
N ALA A 468 22.03 -2.04 15.20
CA ALA A 468 20.65 -2.34 14.92
C ALA A 468 20.23 -1.71 13.58
N PRO A 469 19.42 -2.40 12.75
CA PRO A 469 18.88 -1.81 11.53
C PRO A 469 17.84 -0.75 11.88
N TYR A 470 17.87 0.38 11.17
CA TYR A 470 16.74 1.29 11.15
C TYR A 470 15.60 0.69 10.31
N PRO A 471 14.33 1.05 10.57
CA PRO A 471 13.22 0.68 9.70
C PRO A 471 13.48 1.08 8.25
N LEU A 472 13.13 0.22 7.30
CA LEU A 472 13.28 0.53 5.88
C LEU A 472 12.45 1.77 5.51
N GLY A 473 13.09 2.73 4.81
CA GLY A 473 12.52 4.03 4.48
C GLY A 473 12.65 5.09 5.57
N PHE A 474 13.24 4.76 6.74
CA PHE A 474 13.46 5.73 7.81
C PHE A 474 14.63 6.66 7.46
N ASP A 475 14.34 7.95 7.42
CA ASP A 475 15.36 9.01 7.31
C ASP A 475 15.71 9.53 8.71
N ARG A 476 16.92 9.22 9.15
CA ARG A 476 17.44 9.60 10.48
C ARG A 476 17.57 11.10 10.68
N PHE A 477 17.66 11.90 9.60
CA PHE A 477 17.88 13.34 9.68
C PHE A 477 16.57 14.10 9.87
N THR A 478 15.56 13.76 9.09
CA THR A 478 14.23 14.35 9.19
C THR A 478 13.32 13.60 10.15
N ARG A 479 13.72 12.40 10.60
CA ARG A 479 12.93 11.45 11.38
C ARG A 479 11.62 11.04 10.69
N ASN A 480 11.56 11.19 9.38
CA ASN A 480 10.43 10.73 8.59
C ASN A 480 10.63 9.27 8.16
N THR A 481 9.54 8.52 8.03
CA THR A 481 9.56 7.17 7.48
C THR A 481 8.77 7.19 6.18
N TYR A 482 9.45 6.93 5.07
CA TYR A 482 8.88 6.79 3.73
C TYR A 482 8.28 5.40 3.52
N ALA A 483 7.46 5.24 2.49
CA ALA A 483 6.71 4.02 2.23
C ALA A 483 7.50 2.87 1.58
N ASN A 484 8.83 2.91 1.58
CA ASN A 484 9.69 1.92 0.95
C ASN A 484 9.36 0.48 1.39
N LYS A 485 9.19 0.25 2.72
CA LYS A 485 8.83 -1.06 3.25
C LYS A 485 7.45 -1.52 2.79
N ASP A 486 6.45 -0.63 2.89
CA ASP A 486 5.08 -0.94 2.47
C ASP A 486 5.03 -1.25 0.97
N PHE A 487 5.80 -0.54 0.14
CA PHE A 487 5.93 -0.81 -1.29
C PHE A 487 6.50 -2.21 -1.57
N ALA A 488 7.62 -2.54 -0.94
CA ALA A 488 8.28 -3.83 -1.14
C ALA A 488 7.37 -5.01 -0.70
N LEU A 489 6.73 -4.91 0.47
CA LEU A 489 5.81 -5.93 0.97
C LEU A 489 4.56 -6.06 0.09
N ASN A 490 3.94 -4.95 -0.30
CA ASN A 490 2.79 -4.97 -1.21
C ASN A 490 3.15 -5.58 -2.58
N ALA A 491 4.38 -5.32 -3.07
CA ALA A 491 4.85 -5.90 -4.31
C ALA A 491 4.97 -7.42 -4.20
N ILE A 492 5.56 -7.93 -3.11
CA ILE A 492 5.64 -9.38 -2.84
C ILE A 492 4.22 -9.96 -2.73
N ASP A 493 3.34 -9.37 -1.90
CA ASP A 493 1.97 -9.82 -1.70
C ASP A 493 1.22 -9.93 -3.05
N TYR A 494 1.34 -8.91 -3.91
CA TYR A 494 0.68 -8.89 -5.22
C TYR A 494 1.27 -9.88 -6.22
N LEU A 495 2.58 -10.00 -6.28
CA LEU A 495 3.21 -10.93 -7.21
C LEU A 495 2.86 -12.37 -6.86
N VAL A 496 2.86 -12.71 -5.58
CA VAL A 496 2.56 -14.05 -5.08
C VAL A 496 1.07 -14.36 -5.21
N ASP A 497 0.20 -13.46 -4.77
CA ASP A 497 -1.26 -13.63 -4.81
C ASP A 497 -2.01 -12.32 -5.10
N PRO A 498 -2.22 -11.96 -6.39
CA PRO A 498 -2.90 -10.72 -6.77
C PRO A 498 -4.39 -10.72 -6.43
N ASN A 499 -4.99 -11.88 -6.24
CA ASN A 499 -6.39 -12.04 -5.86
C ASN A 499 -6.56 -12.21 -4.34
N GLY A 500 -5.46 -12.22 -3.58
CA GLY A 500 -5.45 -12.28 -2.12
C GLY A 500 -5.90 -10.98 -1.46
N VAL A 501 -5.63 -10.86 -0.17
CA VAL A 501 -6.04 -9.69 0.65
C VAL A 501 -5.55 -8.36 0.07
N ILE A 502 -4.42 -8.34 -0.65
CA ILE A 502 -3.89 -7.16 -1.33
C ILE A 502 -4.91 -6.54 -2.32
N ALA A 503 -5.80 -7.34 -2.89
CA ALA A 503 -6.85 -6.87 -3.80
C ALA A 503 -7.85 -5.91 -3.12
N ALA A 504 -8.00 -5.97 -1.80
CA ALA A 504 -8.83 -5.02 -1.05
C ALA A 504 -8.36 -3.55 -1.21
N ARG A 505 -7.08 -3.33 -1.55
CA ARG A 505 -6.53 -1.98 -1.84
C ARG A 505 -7.02 -1.38 -3.15
N THR A 506 -7.65 -2.14 -4.04
CA THR A 506 -8.19 -1.58 -5.30
C THR A 506 -9.46 -0.75 -5.10
N ARG A 507 -10.03 -0.80 -3.92
CA ARG A 507 -11.31 -0.16 -3.60
C ARG A 507 -11.17 1.36 -3.57
N THR A 508 -12.05 2.06 -4.29
CA THR A 508 -12.18 3.52 -4.24
C THR A 508 -13.39 3.91 -3.41
N VAL A 509 -13.20 4.80 -2.47
CA VAL A 509 -14.30 5.45 -1.76
C VAL A 509 -14.28 6.93 -2.12
N THR A 510 -15.02 7.32 -3.14
CA THR A 510 -15.11 8.73 -3.51
C THR A 510 -16.00 9.44 -2.50
N LEU A 511 -15.40 10.19 -1.58
CA LEU A 511 -16.16 11.09 -0.72
C LEU A 511 -16.65 12.26 -1.58
N ARG A 512 -17.96 12.42 -1.63
CA ARG A 512 -18.61 13.56 -2.28
C ARG A 512 -19.08 14.52 -1.20
N PRO A 513 -18.22 15.42 -0.70
CA PRO A 513 -18.63 16.40 0.28
C PRO A 513 -19.70 17.29 -0.33
N LEU A 514 -20.71 17.63 0.48
CA LEU A 514 -21.69 18.63 0.07
C LEU A 514 -20.96 19.96 -0.16
N ASP A 515 -21.22 20.56 -1.31
CA ASP A 515 -20.77 21.92 -1.61
C ASP A 515 -21.47 22.90 -0.65
N LYS A 516 -20.76 23.24 0.44
CA LYS A 516 -21.29 24.11 1.50
C LYS A 516 -21.75 25.46 0.95
N ILE A 517 -21.03 26.03 -0.01
CA ILE A 517 -21.34 27.32 -0.62
C ILE A 517 -22.69 27.21 -1.35
N ARG A 518 -22.90 26.15 -2.09
CA ARG A 518 -24.13 25.90 -2.85
C ARG A 518 -25.30 25.54 -1.95
N VAL A 519 -25.04 24.81 -0.87
CA VAL A 519 -26.05 24.47 0.14
C VAL A 519 -26.48 25.71 0.90
N ASP A 520 -25.57 26.58 1.33
CA ASP A 520 -25.87 27.80 2.06
C ASP A 520 -26.56 28.83 1.17
N ALA A 521 -26.18 28.97 -0.10
CA ALA A 521 -26.80 29.86 -1.07
C ALA A 521 -28.28 29.48 -1.36
N HIS A 522 -28.61 28.20 -1.30
CA HIS A 522 -29.97 27.69 -1.62
C HIS A 522 -30.63 26.97 -0.45
N ARG A 523 -30.26 27.29 0.79
CA ARG A 523 -30.69 26.58 2.01
C ARG A 523 -32.21 26.42 2.11
N THR A 524 -32.97 27.51 1.91
CA THR A 524 -34.45 27.52 1.99
C THR A 524 -35.06 26.63 0.91
N GLY A 525 -34.52 26.65 -0.31
CA GLY A 525 -35.02 25.81 -1.41
C GLY A 525 -34.83 24.31 -1.13
N TRP A 526 -33.65 23.93 -0.60
CA TRP A 526 -33.37 22.54 -0.21
C TRP A 526 -34.25 22.09 0.96
N GLN A 527 -34.50 22.97 1.96
CA GLN A 527 -35.43 22.66 3.07
C GLN A 527 -36.85 22.44 2.59
N LEU A 528 -37.37 23.32 1.71
CA LEU A 528 -38.71 23.18 1.11
C LEU A 528 -38.82 21.89 0.29
N LEU A 529 -37.84 21.58 -0.54
CA LEU A 529 -37.82 20.35 -1.36
C LEU A 529 -37.86 19.08 -0.50
N ASN A 530 -37.08 19.04 0.58
CA ASN A 530 -37.00 17.88 1.46
C ASN A 530 -38.27 17.69 2.33
N ILE A 531 -39.01 18.75 2.61
CA ILE A 531 -40.27 18.67 3.38
C ILE A 531 -41.45 18.42 2.43
N LEU A 532 -41.60 19.24 1.38
CA LEU A 532 -42.74 19.17 0.50
C LEU A 532 -42.69 18.01 -0.50
N GLY A 533 -41.48 17.58 -0.92
CA GLY A 533 -41.31 16.48 -1.86
C GLY A 533 -41.90 15.15 -1.36
N PRO A 534 -41.52 14.65 -0.19
CA PRO A 534 -42.12 13.44 0.37
C PRO A 534 -43.66 13.57 0.59
N LEU A 535 -44.12 14.71 1.06
CA LEU A 535 -45.54 14.96 1.25
C LEU A 535 -46.31 14.93 -0.08
N ALA A 536 -45.77 15.52 -1.13
CA ALA A 536 -46.34 15.47 -2.47
C ALA A 536 -46.42 14.05 -3.02
N VAL A 537 -45.36 13.24 -2.82
CA VAL A 537 -45.35 11.82 -3.23
C VAL A 537 -46.42 11.03 -2.48
N VAL A 538 -46.53 11.18 -1.16
CA VAL A 538 -47.55 10.50 -0.36
C VAL A 538 -48.98 10.95 -0.79
N GLY A 539 -49.14 12.25 -1.05
CA GLY A 539 -50.42 12.80 -1.55
C GLY A 539 -50.81 12.25 -2.91
N LEU A 540 -49.85 12.15 -3.84
CA LEU A 540 -50.05 11.54 -5.17
C LEU A 540 -50.43 10.07 -5.08
N VAL A 541 -49.67 9.28 -4.31
CA VAL A 541 -49.93 7.84 -4.12
C VAL A 541 -51.30 7.64 -3.46
N GLY A 542 -51.63 8.42 -2.43
CA GLY A 542 -52.93 8.37 -1.76
C GLY A 542 -54.08 8.77 -2.69
N GLY A 543 -53.90 9.82 -3.50
CA GLY A 543 -54.87 10.26 -4.51
C GLY A 543 -55.11 9.21 -5.59
N VAL A 544 -54.05 8.65 -6.16
CA VAL A 544 -54.16 7.56 -7.15
C VAL A 544 -54.86 6.34 -6.54
N TRP A 545 -54.48 5.96 -5.32
CA TRP A 545 -55.11 4.82 -4.64
C TRP A 545 -56.59 5.07 -4.37
N GLN A 546 -56.96 6.28 -4.00
CA GLN A 546 -58.39 6.67 -3.78
C GLN A 546 -59.17 6.66 -5.09
N LEU A 547 -58.56 7.11 -6.21
CA LEU A 547 -59.18 7.04 -7.54
C LEU A 547 -59.40 5.59 -7.99
N VAL A 548 -58.39 4.74 -7.86
CA VAL A 548 -58.49 3.30 -8.17
C VAL A 548 -59.54 2.62 -7.30
N ARG A 549 -59.60 2.97 -6.01
CA ARG A 549 -60.61 2.44 -5.09
C ARG A 549 -62.00 2.87 -5.47
N ARG A 550 -62.22 4.14 -5.84
CA ARG A 550 -63.48 4.66 -6.35
C ARG A 550 -63.93 3.95 -7.63
N GLN A 551 -63.03 3.71 -8.58
CA GLN A 551 -63.32 2.98 -9.81
C GLN A 551 -63.66 1.49 -9.57
N ARG A 552 -63.03 0.85 -8.58
CA ARG A 552 -63.26 -0.59 -8.28
C ARG A 552 -64.45 -0.84 -7.35
N TYR A 553 -64.81 0.10 -6.47
CA TYR A 553 -65.80 -0.13 -5.42
C TYR A 553 -66.88 0.98 -5.35
N GLY A 554 -66.87 1.94 -6.27
CA GLY A 554 -67.80 3.03 -6.33
C GLY A 554 -68.97 2.81 -7.30
N ARG A 555 -69.43 1.55 -7.39
CA ARG A 555 -70.72 1.22 -8.00
C ARG A 555 -71.74 0.87 -6.92
#